data_1343fe51311ab7ffeea1dc7de207bd9b
#
_entry.id   1343fe51311ab7ffeea1dc7de207bd9b
#
_cell.length_a   1.000
_cell.length_b   1.000
_cell.length_c   1.000
_cell.angle_alpha   90.00
_cell.angle_beta   90.00
_cell.angle_gamma   90.00
#
_symmetry.space_group_name_H-M   'P 1'
#
loop_
_entity.id
_entity.type
_entity.pdbx_description
1 polymer ?
#
loop_
_entity_poly.entity_id
_entity_poly.type
_entity_poly.pdbx_seq_one_letter_code
_entity_poly.pdbx_strand_id
1 'polypeptide(L)'
;MDKKPFKSLVQKQVVTKEGKRLGVVKDITFETRTGELIHLVLKDLTAYTSNLSLERTKEKEALIPYNAVIAIGDFVVVSEEDLA
;
A
#
# COMPACT_ATOMS: atom_id res chain seq x y z
N MET A 1 23.63 2.94 -0.35
CA MET A 1 23.03 2.96 -0.46
C MET A 1 22.12 2.86 0.00
N ASP A 2 21.76 3.21 0.16
CA ASP A 2 20.85 3.16 0.66
C ASP A 2 19.91 2.41 0.46
N LYS A 3 19.64 1.79 0.98
CA LYS A 3 18.85 1.13 0.83
C LYS A 3 17.75 1.25 1.17
N LYS A 4 17.22 0.97 1.13
CA LYS A 4 16.24 1.25 1.23
C LYS A 4 15.17 1.04 1.65
N PRO A 5 14.81 1.11 1.57
CA PRO A 5 13.56 1.60 2.01
C PRO A 5 12.42 0.61 1.99
N PHE A 6 12.59 -0.50 1.37
CA PHE A 6 11.52 -1.51 1.36
C PHE A 6 11.25 -2.03 2.76
N LYS A 7 12.29 -2.25 3.51
CA LYS A 7 12.13 -2.72 4.88
C LYS A 7 11.37 -1.73 5.73
N SER A 8 11.61 -0.44 5.48
CA SER A 8 10.95 0.57 6.29
C SER A 8 9.48 0.73 5.91
N LEU A 9 9.06 0.23 4.74
CA LEU A 9 7.66 0.28 4.36
C LEU A 9 6.86 -0.84 4.99
N VAL A 10 7.46 -2.02 5.12
CA VAL A 10 6.74 -3.17 5.66
C VAL A 10 6.38 -2.92 7.12
N GLN A 11 5.16 -3.27 7.48
CA GLN A 11 4.56 -3.08 8.80
C GLN A 11 4.07 -1.68 9.06
N LYS A 12 4.22 -0.74 8.13
CA LYS A 12 3.64 0.58 8.30
C LYS A 12 2.15 0.54 8.01
N GLN A 13 1.41 1.37 8.72
CA GLN A 13 -0.02 1.50 8.48
C GLN A 13 -0.24 2.39 7.27
N VAL A 14 -1.28 2.06 6.50
CA VAL A 14 -1.64 2.82 5.31
C VAL A 14 -2.94 3.55 5.59
N VAL A 15 -2.94 4.87 5.34
CA VAL A 15 -4.10 5.72 5.58
C VAL A 15 -4.36 6.58 4.35
N THR A 16 -5.60 7.03 4.21
CA THR A 16 -5.94 7.97 3.15
C THR A 16 -5.61 9.38 3.59
N LYS A 17 -5.70 10.34 2.66
CA LYS A 17 -5.50 11.75 2.99
C LYS A 17 -6.45 12.21 4.08
N GLU A 18 -7.64 11.63 4.13
CA GLU A 18 -8.65 12.00 5.11
C GLU A 18 -8.49 11.27 6.43
N GLY A 19 -7.46 10.45 6.54
CA GLY A 19 -7.18 9.77 7.79
C GLY A 19 -7.86 8.43 7.96
N LYS A 20 -8.45 7.88 6.91
CA LYS A 20 -9.07 6.55 6.97
C LYS A 20 -7.99 5.49 6.90
N ARG A 21 -8.00 4.57 7.84
CA ARG A 21 -7.01 3.49 7.87
C ARG A 21 -7.45 2.39 6.92
N LEU A 22 -6.48 1.89 6.15
CA LEU A 22 -6.76 0.84 5.17
C LEU A 22 -6.23 -0.51 5.60
N GLY A 23 -5.04 -0.54 6.18
CA GLY A 23 -4.43 -1.78 6.61
C GLY A 23 -2.96 -1.55 6.89
N VAL A 24 -2.20 -2.63 6.81
CA VAL A 24 -0.77 -2.61 7.13
C VAL A 24 -0.01 -3.19 5.94
N VAL A 25 1.10 -2.57 5.58
CA VAL A 25 1.92 -3.07 4.49
C VAL A 25 2.53 -4.42 4.89
N LYS A 26 2.22 -5.44 4.12
CA LYS A 26 2.79 -6.76 4.33
C LYS A 26 3.95 -7.00 3.40
N ASP A 27 3.81 -6.53 2.16
CA ASP A 27 4.80 -6.85 1.13
C ASP A 27 4.71 -5.80 0.04
N ILE A 28 5.63 -5.88 -0.90
CA ILE A 28 5.75 -4.92 -1.99
C ILE A 28 6.01 -5.71 -3.25
N THR A 29 5.36 -5.31 -4.35
CA THR A 29 5.67 -5.90 -5.65
C THR A 29 6.36 -4.88 -6.51
N PHE A 30 7.27 -5.35 -7.36
CA PHE A 30 7.92 -4.44 -8.27
C PHE A 30 8.24 -5.16 -9.59
N GLU A 31 8.52 -4.35 -10.58
CA GLU A 31 8.89 -4.83 -11.90
C GLU A 31 10.31 -5.37 -11.83
N THR A 32 10.51 -6.62 -12.26
CA THR A 32 11.80 -7.26 -12.12
C THR A 32 12.87 -6.65 -13.02
N ARG A 33 12.46 -6.07 -14.14
CA ARG A 33 13.41 -5.53 -15.10
C ARG A 33 13.88 -4.13 -14.73
N THR A 34 12.99 -3.32 -14.18
CA THR A 34 13.32 -1.92 -13.90
C THR A 34 13.50 -1.66 -12.42
N GLY A 35 12.98 -2.55 -11.55
CA GLY A 35 13.01 -2.33 -10.12
C GLY A 35 11.97 -1.36 -9.62
N GLU A 36 11.08 -0.89 -10.50
CA GLU A 36 10.05 0.05 -10.08
C GLU A 36 9.01 -0.63 -9.20
N LEU A 37 8.59 0.09 -8.16
CA LEU A 37 7.51 -0.38 -7.29
C LEU A 37 6.19 -0.33 -8.03
N ILE A 38 5.42 -1.40 -7.94
CA ILE A 38 4.14 -1.48 -8.62
C ILE A 38 3.00 -1.41 -7.62
N HIS A 39 3.04 -2.24 -6.59
CA HIS A 39 1.96 -2.32 -5.61
C HIS A 39 2.50 -2.46 -4.21
N LEU A 40 1.70 -2.01 -3.25
CA LEU A 40 1.85 -2.38 -1.85
C LEU A 40 0.79 -3.44 -1.57
N VAL A 41 1.19 -4.51 -0.89
CA VAL A 41 0.27 -5.57 -0.49
C VAL A 41 -0.10 -5.34 0.95
N LEU A 42 -1.40 -5.19 1.23
CA LEU A 42 -1.87 -4.89 2.57
C LEU A 42 -2.52 -6.08 3.23
N LYS A 43 -2.25 -6.23 4.52
CA LYS A 43 -2.91 -7.20 5.37
C LYS A 43 -3.68 -6.43 6.45
N ASP A 44 -4.38 -7.18 7.30
CA ASP A 44 -5.13 -6.60 8.44
C ASP A 44 -6.03 -5.46 7.97
N LEU A 45 -6.80 -5.75 6.92
CA LEU A 45 -7.63 -4.74 6.28
C LEU A 45 -8.75 -4.29 7.19
N THR A 46 -9.07 -2.99 7.12
CA THR A 46 -10.19 -2.45 7.90
C THR A 46 -11.49 -2.67 7.14
N ALA A 47 -12.61 -2.48 7.85
CA ALA A 47 -13.91 -2.58 7.21
C ALA A 47 -14.06 -1.55 6.10
N TYR A 48 -13.45 -0.39 6.27
CA TYR A 48 -13.49 0.64 5.25
C TYR A 48 -12.89 0.12 3.94
N THR A 49 -11.77 -0.57 4.04
CA THR A 49 -11.09 -1.11 2.87
C THR A 49 -11.94 -2.15 2.16
N SER A 50 -12.71 -2.92 2.91
CA SER A 50 -13.57 -3.94 2.33
C SER A 50 -14.61 -3.37 1.39
N ASN A 51 -14.95 -2.09 1.54
CA ASN A 51 -15.93 -1.43 0.70
C ASN A 51 -15.31 -0.79 -0.53
N LEU A 52 -13.99 -0.82 -0.65
CA LEU A 52 -13.30 -0.25 -1.80
C LEU A 52 -13.12 -1.32 -2.87
N SER A 53 -13.10 -0.86 -4.13
CA SER A 53 -12.95 -1.77 -5.27
C SER A 53 -11.47 -1.95 -5.58
N LEU A 54 -10.75 -2.60 -4.68
CA LEU A 54 -9.33 -2.84 -4.84
C LEU A 54 -9.08 -4.25 -5.34
N GLU A 55 -8.01 -4.42 -6.09
CA GLU A 55 -7.56 -5.75 -6.45
C GLU A 55 -7.14 -6.50 -5.20
N ARG A 56 -7.37 -7.80 -5.21
CA ARG A 56 -7.04 -8.66 -4.10
C ARG A 56 -6.17 -9.80 -4.55
N THR A 57 -5.33 -10.29 -3.65
CA THR A 57 -4.56 -11.49 -3.90
C THR A 57 -5.43 -12.70 -3.59
N LYS A 58 -4.87 -13.89 -3.84
CA LYS A 58 -5.58 -15.13 -3.51
C LYS A 58 -5.89 -15.22 -2.03
N GLU A 59 -5.04 -14.63 -1.20
CA GLU A 59 -5.24 -14.62 0.24
C GLU A 59 -6.12 -13.46 0.68
N LYS A 60 -6.73 -12.76 -0.27
CA LYS A 60 -7.64 -11.65 -0.01
C LYS A 60 -6.95 -10.44 0.57
N GLU A 61 -5.67 -10.33 0.36
CA GLU A 61 -4.92 -9.13 0.72
C GLU A 61 -5.16 -8.08 -0.36
N ALA A 62 -5.21 -6.81 0.04
CA ALA A 62 -5.48 -5.73 -0.90
C ALA A 62 -4.21 -5.27 -1.58
N LEU A 63 -4.32 -4.90 -2.84
CA LEU A 63 -3.22 -4.35 -3.60
C LEU A 63 -3.47 -2.86 -3.81
N ILE A 64 -2.49 -2.04 -3.41
CA ILE A 64 -2.55 -0.59 -3.56
C ILE A 64 -1.54 -0.20 -4.61
N PRO A 65 -1.96 0.43 -5.72
CA PRO A 65 -0.99 0.86 -6.72
C PRO A 65 -0.04 1.89 -6.13
N TYR A 66 1.23 1.73 -6.41
CA TYR A 66 2.23 2.61 -5.81
C TYR A 66 2.03 4.06 -6.22
N ASN A 67 1.47 4.29 -7.41
CA ASN A 67 1.27 5.67 -7.85
C ASN A 67 0.17 6.37 -7.05
N ALA A 68 -0.55 5.67 -6.19
CA ALA A 68 -1.50 6.31 -5.29
C ALA A 68 -0.83 6.82 -4.01
N VAL A 69 0.44 6.46 -3.78
CA VAL A 69 1.14 6.87 -2.58
C VAL A 69 1.53 8.33 -2.69
N ILE A 70 1.13 9.12 -1.69
CA ILE A 70 1.41 10.56 -1.65
C ILE A 70 2.64 10.85 -0.79
N ALA A 71 2.74 10.17 0.34
CA ALA A 71 3.80 10.46 1.29
C ALA A 71 4.09 9.22 2.11
N ILE A 72 5.31 9.10 2.56
CA ILE A 72 5.76 8.01 3.41
C ILE A 72 6.47 8.61 4.60
N GLY A 73 5.99 8.30 5.78
CA GLY A 73 6.61 8.72 7.02
C GLY A 73 6.34 7.65 8.04
N ASP A 74 5.79 8.04 9.18
CA ASP A 74 5.33 7.06 10.16
C ASP A 74 4.18 6.23 9.59
N PHE A 75 3.42 6.83 8.69
CA PHE A 75 2.35 6.15 7.96
C PHE A 75 2.62 6.29 6.48
N VAL A 76 2.02 5.39 5.71
CA VAL A 76 1.97 5.54 4.25
C VAL A 76 0.65 6.22 3.93
N VAL A 77 0.70 7.38 3.30
CA VAL A 77 -0.50 8.15 2.97
C VAL A 77 -0.79 7.97 1.49
N VAL A 78 -2.03 7.63 1.18
CA VAL A 78 -2.43 7.41 -0.21
C VAL A 78 -3.60 8.30 -0.58
N SER A 79 -3.74 8.52 -1.88
CA SER A 79 -4.88 9.25 -2.42
C SER A 79 -5.95 8.22 -2.79
N GLU A 80 -7.10 8.30 -2.13
CA GLU A 80 -8.17 7.36 -2.39
C GLU A 80 -8.67 7.46 -3.82
N GLU A 81 -8.60 8.65 -4.40
CA GLU A 81 -9.03 8.86 -5.77
C GLU A 81 -8.23 8.02 -6.76
N ASP A 82 -6.99 7.71 -6.41
CA ASP A 82 -6.11 6.97 -7.31
C ASP A 82 -6.12 5.47 -7.04
N LEU A 83 -6.98 5.01 -6.14
CA LEU A 83 -7.04 3.59 -5.80
C LEU A 83 -7.93 2.79 -6.75
N ALA A 84 -8.87 3.42 -7.39
CA ALA A 84 -9.84 2.72 -8.23
C ALA A 84 -9.25 2.31 -9.57
#